data_dc0ab56ec141f1ca6dbb98aa88ab5ced
#
_entry.id   dc0ab56ec141f1ca6dbb98aa88ab5ced
#
_cell.length_a   1.000
_cell.length_b   1.000
_cell.length_c   1.000
_cell.angle_alpha   90.00
_cell.angle_beta   90.00
_cell.angle_gamma   90.00
#
_symmetry.space_group_name_H-M   'P 1'
#
loop_
_entity.id
_entity.type
_entity.pdbx_description
1 polymer ?
#
loop_
_entity_poly.entity_id
_entity_poly.type
_entity_poly.pdbx_seq_one_letter_code
_entity_poly.pdbx_strand_id
1 'polypeptide(L)'
;VGSEMCIRDRHTVRKSFKKLAGVFKKEGGVKNRKGIILFLVAFFLYIDGVYTVIDMATSFGTALGFDSTGLLLALLVTQVVAFPSAIVFGKIAGKVSNELLITISVCAYTFVGIFAIFMQSIWQFWVLAVMVGLFQGGIQALSRSYFTKIIPAEHSGTLFGIMDIFGKGAAFLGTLLVSIVTQATGSVNLGAIPIVCLFVAGLAVFIITARYNKPFIAQSQRLEDEME
;
A
#
# COMPACT_ATOMS: atom_id res chain seq x y z
N VAL A 1 -38.72 -13.26 3.28
CA VAL A 1 -37.99 -12.11 2.67
C VAL A 1 -36.49 -12.18 2.92
N GLY A 2 -36.02 -12.78 4.04
CA GLY A 2 -34.58 -12.87 4.36
C GLY A 2 -33.77 -13.93 3.60
N SER A 3 -34.37 -15.05 3.21
CA SER A 3 -33.66 -16.17 2.58
C SER A 3 -33.33 -15.95 1.09
N GLU A 4 -34.18 -15.25 0.36
CA GLU A 4 -33.96 -14.96 -1.07
C GLU A 4 -32.87 -13.90 -1.29
N MET A 5 -32.72 -12.97 -0.33
CA MET A 5 -31.67 -11.95 -0.36
C MET A 5 -30.27 -12.56 -0.18
N CYS A 6 -30.10 -13.51 0.72
CA CYS A 6 -28.84 -14.25 0.92
C CYS A 6 -28.46 -15.14 -0.27
N ILE A 7 -29.42 -15.76 -0.94
CA ILE A 7 -29.15 -16.61 -2.12
C ILE A 7 -28.74 -15.76 -3.32
N ARG A 8 -29.37 -14.59 -3.50
CA ARG A 8 -29.04 -13.63 -4.56
C ARG A 8 -27.66 -13.03 -4.38
N ASP A 9 -27.24 -12.75 -3.16
CA ASP A 9 -25.89 -12.28 -2.84
C ASP A 9 -24.82 -13.32 -3.12
N ARG A 10 -25.06 -14.59 -2.79
CA ARG A 10 -24.12 -15.69 -3.05
C ARG A 10 -23.89 -15.92 -4.54
N HIS A 11 -24.93 -15.80 -5.37
CA HIS A 11 -24.82 -15.88 -6.83
C HIS A 11 -24.10 -14.66 -7.41
N THR A 12 -24.29 -13.48 -6.85
CA THR A 12 -23.64 -12.23 -7.28
C THR A 12 -22.14 -12.26 -6.96
N VAL A 13 -21.77 -12.65 -5.74
CA VAL A 13 -20.38 -12.79 -5.32
C VAL A 13 -19.64 -13.84 -6.17
N ARG A 14 -20.24 -15.02 -6.40
CA ARG A 14 -19.65 -16.06 -7.25
C ARG A 14 -19.49 -15.63 -8.71
N LYS A 15 -20.45 -14.86 -9.25
CA LYS A 15 -20.36 -14.27 -10.59
C LYS A 15 -19.27 -13.20 -10.66
N SER A 16 -19.12 -12.38 -9.62
CA SER A 16 -18.06 -11.39 -9.52
C SER A 16 -16.68 -12.05 -9.45
N PHE A 17 -16.51 -13.09 -8.64
CA PHE A 17 -15.26 -13.87 -8.61
C PHE A 17 -14.96 -14.58 -9.94
N LYS A 18 -15.99 -15.10 -10.64
CA LYS A 18 -15.80 -15.66 -11.99
C LYS A 18 -15.43 -14.60 -13.03
N LYS A 19 -16.01 -13.40 -12.95
CA LYS A 19 -15.59 -12.25 -13.79
C LYS A 19 -14.16 -11.84 -13.49
N LEU A 20 -13.79 -11.76 -12.20
CA LEU A 20 -12.42 -11.48 -11.75
C LEU A 20 -11.43 -12.50 -12.32
N ALA A 21 -11.74 -13.79 -12.17
CA ALA A 21 -10.91 -14.86 -12.73
C ALA A 21 -10.87 -14.85 -14.26
N GLY A 22 -11.97 -14.41 -14.92
CA GLY A 22 -12.07 -14.26 -16.37
C GLY A 22 -11.16 -13.19 -16.94
N VAL A 23 -11.03 -12.05 -16.25
CA VAL A 23 -10.12 -10.94 -16.65
C VAL A 23 -8.66 -11.43 -16.67
N PHE A 24 -8.30 -12.34 -15.77
CA PHE A 24 -6.97 -12.95 -15.70
C PHE A 24 -6.81 -14.22 -16.56
N LYS A 25 -7.87 -14.73 -17.21
CA LYS A 25 -7.74 -15.80 -18.21
C LYS A 25 -7.24 -15.24 -19.54
N LYS A 26 -6.56 -16.11 -20.31
CA LYS A 26 -5.91 -15.76 -21.61
C LYS A 26 -6.88 -15.16 -22.65
N GLU A 27 -8.19 -15.35 -22.45
CA GLU A 27 -9.28 -14.87 -23.29
C GLU A 27 -9.76 -13.44 -22.95
N GLY A 28 -9.32 -12.85 -21.82
CA GLY A 28 -9.80 -11.55 -21.31
C GLY A 28 -9.15 -10.31 -21.94
N GLY A 29 -8.36 -10.43 -23.00
CA GLY A 29 -7.83 -9.28 -23.77
C GLY A 29 -6.79 -8.39 -23.08
N VAL A 30 -6.40 -8.68 -21.84
CA VAL A 30 -5.44 -7.85 -21.08
C VAL A 30 -4.02 -8.10 -21.55
N LYS A 31 -3.49 -7.22 -22.40
CA LYS A 31 -2.12 -7.33 -22.99
C LYS A 31 -1.01 -7.33 -21.91
N ASN A 32 -1.17 -6.59 -20.79
CA ASN A 32 -0.14 -6.44 -19.74
C ASN A 32 -0.44 -7.24 -18.47
N ARG A 33 -1.01 -8.43 -18.58
CA ARG A 33 -1.42 -9.26 -17.43
C ARG A 33 -0.31 -9.50 -16.40
N LYS A 34 0.90 -9.83 -16.86
CA LYS A 34 2.04 -10.09 -15.96
C LYS A 34 2.44 -8.84 -15.18
N GLY A 35 2.47 -7.67 -15.84
CA GLY A 35 2.79 -6.41 -15.19
C GLY A 35 1.76 -6.00 -14.13
N ILE A 36 0.47 -6.25 -14.39
CA ILE A 36 -0.60 -6.01 -13.43
C ILE A 36 -0.47 -6.92 -12.21
N ILE A 37 -0.23 -8.23 -12.40
CA ILE A 37 -0.07 -9.17 -11.29
C ILE A 37 1.17 -8.81 -10.44
N LEU A 38 2.30 -8.53 -11.08
CA LEU A 38 3.52 -8.10 -10.38
C LEU A 38 3.28 -6.83 -9.56
N PHE A 39 2.54 -5.86 -10.12
CA PHE A 39 2.19 -4.66 -9.38
C PHE A 39 1.29 -4.97 -8.17
N LEU A 40 0.26 -5.78 -8.33
CA LEU A 40 -0.63 -6.15 -7.22
C LEU A 40 0.11 -6.87 -6.09
N VAL A 41 1.09 -7.72 -6.41
CA VAL A 41 1.94 -8.37 -5.41
C VAL A 41 2.84 -7.36 -4.71
N ALA A 42 3.50 -6.46 -5.46
CA ALA A 42 4.30 -5.40 -4.89
C ALA A 42 3.46 -4.48 -3.99
N PHE A 43 2.29 -4.05 -4.50
CA PHE A 43 1.34 -3.22 -3.79
C PHE A 43 0.90 -3.87 -2.48
N PHE A 44 0.51 -5.14 -2.51
CA PHE A 44 0.12 -5.87 -1.31
C PHE A 44 1.22 -5.85 -0.25
N LEU A 45 2.47 -6.16 -0.63
CA LEU A 45 3.58 -6.24 0.30
C LEU A 45 3.90 -4.90 0.97
N TYR A 46 4.05 -3.82 0.18
CA TYR A 46 4.41 -2.54 0.78
C TYR A 46 3.22 -1.85 1.46
N ILE A 47 1.99 -2.02 0.96
CA ILE A 47 0.82 -1.40 1.59
C ILE A 47 0.43 -2.12 2.89
N ASP A 48 0.69 -3.45 2.99
CA ASP A 48 0.55 -4.19 4.23
C ASP A 48 1.48 -3.63 5.31
N GLY A 49 2.74 -3.35 4.97
CA GLY A 49 3.65 -2.66 5.87
C GLY A 49 3.15 -1.26 6.28
N VAL A 50 2.65 -0.46 5.33
CA VAL A 50 2.12 0.90 5.60
C VAL A 50 0.94 0.84 6.56
N TYR A 51 -0.06 0.01 6.32
CA TYR A 51 -1.21 -0.12 7.19
C TYR A 51 -0.84 -0.70 8.55
N THR A 52 0.07 -1.68 8.59
CA THR A 52 0.55 -2.23 9.86
C THR A 52 1.23 -1.17 10.73
N VAL A 53 2.06 -0.30 10.14
CA VAL A 53 2.66 0.84 10.86
C VAL A 53 1.59 1.75 11.45
N ILE A 54 0.54 2.07 10.69
CA ILE A 54 -0.53 2.98 11.13
C ILE A 54 -1.39 2.33 12.21
N ASP A 55 -1.86 1.10 11.97
CA ASP A 55 -2.82 0.41 12.82
C ASP A 55 -2.19 -0.04 14.16
N MET A 56 -0.90 -0.40 14.14
CA MET A 56 -0.19 -0.84 15.35
C MET A 56 0.56 0.27 16.08
N ALA A 57 0.60 1.50 15.56
CA ALA A 57 1.38 2.59 16.13
C ALA A 57 1.08 2.81 17.63
N THR A 58 -0.19 2.90 18.02
CA THR A 58 -0.59 3.10 19.42
C THR A 58 -0.29 1.88 20.28
N SER A 59 -0.57 0.67 19.80
CA SER A 59 -0.26 -0.56 20.52
C SER A 59 1.23 -0.71 20.77
N PHE A 60 2.05 -0.35 19.78
CA PHE A 60 3.51 -0.35 19.88
C PHE A 60 4.01 0.67 20.92
N GLY A 61 3.51 1.90 20.86
CA GLY A 61 3.89 2.95 21.81
C GLY A 61 3.43 2.64 23.25
N THR A 62 2.21 2.09 23.43
CA THR A 62 1.71 1.66 24.75
C THR A 62 2.55 0.52 25.33
N ALA A 63 2.94 -0.44 24.50
CA ALA A 63 3.79 -1.55 24.94
C ALA A 63 5.21 -1.11 25.32
N LEU A 64 5.69 0.04 24.81
CA LEU A 64 6.93 0.71 25.25
C LEU A 64 6.73 1.57 26.51
N GLY A 65 5.51 1.64 27.06
CA GLY A 65 5.21 2.41 28.28
C GLY A 65 4.97 3.90 28.04
N PHE A 66 4.69 4.34 26.80
CA PHE A 66 4.42 5.75 26.51
C PHE A 66 3.01 6.13 26.93
N ASP A 67 2.84 7.39 27.34
CA ASP A 67 1.54 7.95 27.73
C ASP A 67 0.53 7.93 26.56
N SER A 68 -0.67 7.43 26.84
CA SER A 68 -1.74 7.27 25.84
C SER A 68 -2.17 8.59 25.21
N THR A 69 -2.18 9.69 25.99
CA THR A 69 -2.53 11.02 25.49
C THR A 69 -1.51 11.52 24.47
N GLY A 70 -0.22 11.33 24.78
CA GLY A 70 0.88 11.66 23.86
C GLY A 70 0.81 10.85 22.55
N LEU A 71 0.44 9.57 22.62
CA LEU A 71 0.26 8.72 21.44
C LEU A 71 -0.91 9.16 20.56
N LEU A 72 -2.05 9.48 21.16
CA LEU A 72 -3.23 9.97 20.44
C LEU A 72 -2.96 11.31 19.77
N LEU A 73 -2.27 12.23 20.45
CA LEU A 73 -1.86 13.51 19.86
C LEU A 73 -0.90 13.31 18.68
N ALA A 74 0.05 12.39 18.79
CA ALA A 74 0.96 12.06 17.69
C ALA A 74 0.22 11.52 16.46
N LEU A 75 -0.81 10.65 16.66
CA LEU A 75 -1.66 10.20 15.57
C LEU A 75 -2.45 11.35 14.93
N LEU A 76 -2.95 12.28 15.72
CA LEU A 76 -3.64 13.46 15.20
C LEU A 76 -2.68 14.32 14.36
N VAL A 77 -1.45 14.52 14.82
CA VAL A 77 -0.42 15.22 14.04
C VAL A 77 -0.12 14.49 12.74
N THR A 78 -0.06 13.15 12.74
CA THR A 78 0.10 12.35 11.52
C THR A 78 -0.97 12.71 10.48
N GLN A 79 -2.24 12.81 10.87
CA GLN A 79 -3.33 13.15 9.95
C GLN A 79 -3.27 14.60 9.46
N VAL A 80 -2.92 15.54 10.36
CA VAL A 80 -2.74 16.95 10.01
C VAL A 80 -1.61 17.14 9.00
N VAL A 81 -0.51 16.38 9.13
CA VAL A 81 0.62 16.40 8.20
C VAL A 81 0.27 15.69 6.89
N ALA A 82 -0.49 14.60 6.94
CA ALA A 82 -0.84 13.81 5.76
C ALA A 82 -1.68 14.60 4.75
N PHE A 83 -2.55 15.49 5.22
CA PHE A 83 -3.41 16.28 4.33
C PHE A 83 -2.63 17.22 3.38
N PRO A 84 -1.80 18.16 3.86
CA PRO A 84 -1.01 19.00 2.96
C PRO A 84 0.01 18.20 2.15
N SER A 85 0.57 17.14 2.72
CA SER A 85 1.50 16.26 2.03
C SER A 85 0.85 15.60 0.81
N ALA A 86 -0.37 15.11 0.90
CA ALA A 86 -1.10 14.51 -0.22
C ALA A 86 -1.26 15.51 -1.37
N ILE A 87 -1.53 16.79 -1.08
CA ILE A 87 -1.63 17.86 -2.08
C ILE A 87 -0.27 18.11 -2.77
N VAL A 88 0.80 18.14 -1.97
CA VAL A 88 2.17 18.32 -2.51
C VAL A 88 2.54 17.16 -3.42
N PHE A 89 2.31 15.92 -2.99
CA PHE A 89 2.55 14.73 -3.82
C PHE A 89 1.72 14.75 -5.11
N GLY A 90 0.46 15.15 -5.05
CA GLY A 90 -0.38 15.32 -6.24
C GLY A 90 0.19 16.31 -7.27
N LYS A 91 0.73 17.44 -6.79
CA LYS A 91 1.39 18.45 -7.66
C LYS A 91 2.71 17.95 -8.23
N ILE A 92 3.49 17.21 -7.45
CA ILE A 92 4.79 16.68 -7.88
C ILE A 92 4.60 15.53 -8.87
N ALA A 93 3.56 14.71 -8.72
CA ALA A 93 3.24 13.60 -9.61
C ALA A 93 2.96 14.03 -11.07
N GLY A 94 2.60 15.30 -11.30
CA GLY A 94 2.51 15.89 -12.64
C GLY A 94 3.85 16.20 -13.30
N LYS A 95 4.95 16.22 -12.53
CA LYS A 95 6.29 16.60 -13.01
C LYS A 95 7.32 15.47 -12.91
N VAL A 96 7.09 14.53 -12.02
CA VAL A 96 8.01 13.43 -11.70
C VAL A 96 7.29 12.11 -11.90
N SER A 97 8.01 11.08 -12.36
CA SER A 97 7.41 9.76 -12.59
C SER A 97 6.84 9.16 -11.29
N ASN A 98 5.66 8.53 -11.40
CA ASN A 98 5.02 7.88 -10.28
C ASN A 98 5.90 6.79 -9.66
N GLU A 99 6.69 6.09 -10.52
CA GLU A 99 7.59 5.02 -10.07
C GLU A 99 8.65 5.55 -9.10
N LEU A 100 9.25 6.71 -9.42
CA LEU A 100 10.26 7.32 -8.54
C LEU A 100 9.64 7.76 -7.21
N LEU A 101 8.47 8.38 -7.25
CA LEU A 101 7.79 8.86 -6.04
C LEU A 101 7.33 7.71 -5.14
N ILE A 102 6.82 6.60 -5.71
CA ILE A 102 6.49 5.39 -4.94
C ILE A 102 7.76 4.80 -4.33
N THR A 103 8.85 4.69 -5.10
CA THR A 103 10.13 4.18 -4.61
C THR A 103 10.64 4.99 -3.44
N ILE A 104 10.64 6.33 -3.53
CA ILE A 104 11.05 7.23 -2.44
C ILE A 104 10.16 7.01 -1.21
N SER A 105 8.85 6.90 -1.40
CA SER A 105 7.91 6.68 -0.31
C SER A 105 8.15 5.34 0.41
N VAL A 106 8.35 4.25 -0.33
CA VAL A 106 8.64 2.93 0.27
C VAL A 106 10.00 2.93 0.97
N CYS A 107 11.02 3.60 0.42
CA CYS A 107 12.32 3.78 1.09
C CYS A 107 12.17 4.56 2.41
N ALA A 108 11.36 5.63 2.42
CA ALA A 108 11.08 6.40 3.63
C ALA A 108 10.37 5.54 4.69
N TYR A 109 9.39 4.73 4.30
CA TYR A 109 8.74 3.77 5.20
C TYR A 109 9.68 2.66 5.69
N THR A 110 10.61 2.20 4.85
CA THR A 110 11.65 1.26 5.27
C THR A 110 12.53 1.89 6.35
N PHE A 111 12.91 3.16 6.19
CA PHE A 111 13.64 3.91 7.20
C PHE A 111 12.83 4.08 8.50
N VAL A 112 11.54 4.40 8.41
CA VAL A 112 10.62 4.47 9.57
C VAL A 112 10.61 3.13 10.32
N GLY A 113 10.51 2.00 9.62
CA GLY A 113 10.54 0.66 10.22
C GLY A 113 11.87 0.36 10.92
N ILE A 114 13.02 0.69 10.29
CA ILE A 114 14.34 0.52 10.89
C ILE A 114 14.49 1.39 12.14
N PHE A 115 14.06 2.66 12.07
CA PHE A 115 14.13 3.57 13.20
C PHE A 115 13.27 3.10 14.38
N ALA A 116 12.10 2.49 14.11
CA ALA A 116 11.22 1.94 15.13
C ALA A 116 11.89 0.82 15.95
N ILE A 117 12.82 0.03 15.35
CA ILE A 117 13.57 -1.01 16.06
C ILE A 117 14.41 -0.42 17.21
N PHE A 118 14.91 0.80 17.03
CA PHE A 118 15.77 1.49 18.00
C PHE A 118 15.04 2.51 18.87
N MET A 119 13.69 2.56 18.77
CA MET A 119 12.90 3.56 19.47
C MET A 119 12.83 3.28 20.97
N GLN A 120 13.13 4.32 21.79
CA GLN A 120 13.15 4.26 23.25
C GLN A 120 12.43 5.44 23.92
N SER A 121 12.10 6.50 23.17
CA SER A 121 11.51 7.71 23.71
C SER A 121 10.29 8.18 22.92
N ILE A 122 9.38 8.86 23.62
CA ILE A 122 8.18 9.43 23.00
C ILE A 122 8.50 10.49 21.93
N TRP A 123 9.62 11.21 22.06
CA TRP A 123 10.06 12.16 21.04
C TRP A 123 10.39 11.49 19.71
N GLN A 124 11.00 10.31 19.76
CA GLN A 124 11.27 9.51 18.58
C GLN A 124 9.96 9.06 17.91
N PHE A 125 8.94 8.72 18.72
CA PHE A 125 7.60 8.39 18.23
C PHE A 125 6.96 9.58 17.50
N TRP A 126 7.08 10.80 18.01
CA TRP A 126 6.58 12.00 17.34
C TRP A 126 7.28 12.27 15.99
N VAL A 127 8.60 12.06 15.93
CA VAL A 127 9.35 12.16 14.67
C VAL A 127 8.85 11.14 13.66
N LEU A 128 8.62 9.88 14.08
CA LEU A 128 8.06 8.84 13.22
C LEU A 128 6.64 9.20 12.76
N ALA A 129 5.80 9.73 13.64
CA ALA A 129 4.44 10.17 13.33
C ALA A 129 4.42 11.20 12.19
N VAL A 130 5.31 12.21 12.27
CA VAL A 130 5.46 13.21 11.20
C VAL A 130 5.95 12.58 9.91
N MET A 131 6.96 11.70 9.96
CA MET A 131 7.47 11.01 8.75
C MET A 131 6.40 10.12 8.10
N VAL A 132 5.65 9.38 8.88
CA VAL A 132 4.51 8.58 8.39
C VAL A 132 3.49 9.48 7.72
N GLY A 133 3.10 10.59 8.36
CA GLY A 133 2.16 11.55 7.81
C GLY A 133 2.61 12.14 6.46
N LEU A 134 3.90 12.44 6.32
CA LEU A 134 4.46 12.98 5.07
C LEU A 134 4.28 12.04 3.87
N PHE A 135 4.31 10.75 4.05
CA PHE A 135 4.27 9.79 2.93
C PHE A 135 2.94 9.02 2.80
N GLN A 136 2.11 8.99 3.86
CA GLN A 136 0.88 8.18 3.93
C GLN A 136 -0.12 8.50 2.82
N GLY A 137 -0.48 9.76 2.65
CA GLY A 137 -1.44 10.18 1.62
C GLY A 137 -0.88 10.01 0.20
N GLY A 138 0.41 10.35 0.04
CA GLY A 138 1.11 10.28 -1.24
C GLY A 138 1.20 8.87 -1.79
N ILE A 139 1.65 7.90 -0.99
CA ILE A 139 1.89 6.52 -1.46
C ILE A 139 0.61 5.85 -1.97
N GLN A 140 -0.54 6.09 -1.32
CA GLN A 140 -1.82 5.54 -1.72
C GLN A 140 -2.32 6.16 -3.04
N ALA A 141 -2.26 7.48 -3.16
CA ALA A 141 -2.66 8.21 -4.36
C ALA A 141 -1.78 7.85 -5.57
N LEU A 142 -0.46 7.82 -5.36
CA LEU A 142 0.51 7.47 -6.40
C LEU A 142 0.37 6.03 -6.89
N SER A 143 0.10 5.09 -5.98
CA SER A 143 -0.13 3.69 -6.32
C SER A 143 -1.36 3.52 -7.22
N ARG A 144 -2.45 4.22 -6.91
CA ARG A 144 -3.66 4.24 -7.75
C ARG A 144 -3.40 4.90 -9.10
N SER A 145 -2.69 6.04 -9.11
CA SER A 145 -2.31 6.73 -10.34
C SER A 145 -1.36 5.91 -11.22
N TYR A 146 -0.42 5.16 -10.64
CA TYR A 146 0.43 4.24 -11.39
C TYR A 146 -0.39 3.09 -11.98
N PHE A 147 -1.33 2.56 -11.20
CA PHE A 147 -2.16 1.45 -11.61
C PHE A 147 -3.02 1.79 -12.82
N THR A 148 -3.58 3.02 -12.90
CA THR A 148 -4.33 3.46 -14.09
C THR A 148 -3.52 3.41 -15.38
N LYS A 149 -2.20 3.66 -15.31
CA LYS A 149 -1.32 3.67 -16.48
C LYS A 149 -1.00 2.28 -17.05
N ILE A 150 -1.20 1.22 -16.25
CA ILE A 150 -0.86 -0.17 -16.64
C ILE A 150 -2.08 -1.04 -16.93
N ILE A 151 -3.30 -0.57 -16.63
CA ILE A 151 -4.55 -1.31 -16.83
C ILE A 151 -5.28 -0.80 -18.07
N PRO A 152 -6.03 -1.67 -18.79
CA PRO A 152 -6.91 -1.24 -19.86
C PRO A 152 -8.15 -0.55 -19.31
N ALA A 153 -8.59 0.55 -19.95
CA ALA A 153 -9.74 1.34 -19.53
C ALA A 153 -11.03 0.52 -19.42
N GLU A 154 -11.24 -0.44 -20.35
CA GLU A 154 -12.42 -1.31 -20.42
C GLU A 154 -12.63 -2.16 -19.15
N HIS A 155 -11.57 -2.51 -18.43
CA HIS A 155 -11.59 -3.37 -17.24
C HIS A 155 -11.23 -2.63 -15.96
N SER A 156 -11.09 -1.30 -16.00
CA SER A 156 -10.61 -0.47 -14.89
C SER A 156 -11.40 -0.70 -13.59
N GLY A 157 -12.72 -0.65 -13.63
CA GLY A 157 -13.55 -0.87 -12.45
C GLY A 157 -13.35 -2.24 -11.78
N THR A 158 -13.19 -3.30 -12.56
CA THR A 158 -12.93 -4.64 -12.04
C THR A 158 -11.53 -4.74 -11.41
N LEU A 159 -10.54 -4.18 -12.08
CA LEU A 159 -9.14 -4.22 -11.63
C LEU A 159 -8.90 -3.35 -10.39
N PHE A 160 -9.54 -2.18 -10.30
CA PHE A 160 -9.54 -1.38 -9.07
C PHE A 160 -10.24 -2.09 -7.92
N GLY A 161 -11.34 -2.80 -8.18
CA GLY A 161 -11.99 -3.65 -7.18
C GLY A 161 -11.05 -4.72 -6.62
N ILE A 162 -10.21 -5.33 -7.47
CA ILE A 162 -9.16 -6.28 -7.04
C ILE A 162 -8.11 -5.56 -6.17
N MET A 163 -7.60 -4.42 -6.65
CA MET A 163 -6.62 -3.62 -5.90
C MET A 163 -7.15 -3.23 -4.51
N ASP A 164 -8.42 -2.85 -4.40
CA ASP A 164 -9.06 -2.52 -3.11
C ASP A 164 -9.19 -3.74 -2.19
N ILE A 165 -9.48 -4.94 -2.73
CA ILE A 165 -9.49 -6.18 -1.95
C ILE A 165 -8.10 -6.47 -1.40
N PHE A 166 -7.05 -6.36 -2.23
CA PHE A 166 -5.66 -6.51 -1.79
C PHE A 166 -5.29 -5.47 -0.74
N GLY A 167 -5.67 -4.20 -0.94
CA GLY A 167 -5.41 -3.12 0.01
C GLY A 167 -6.12 -3.32 1.36
N LYS A 168 -7.38 -3.76 1.36
CA LYS A 168 -8.13 -4.04 2.59
C LYS A 168 -7.71 -5.33 3.29
N GLY A 169 -7.21 -6.32 2.53
CA GLY A 169 -6.62 -7.54 3.07
C GLY A 169 -5.19 -7.34 3.59
N ALA A 170 -4.53 -6.27 3.18
CA ALA A 170 -3.28 -5.81 3.75
C ALA A 170 -3.49 -5.44 5.24
N ALA A 171 -2.44 -5.25 5.99
CA ALA A 171 -2.43 -5.12 7.44
C ALA A 171 -2.68 -6.43 8.22
N PHE A 172 -3.38 -7.40 7.65
CA PHE A 172 -3.56 -8.69 8.33
C PHE A 172 -2.24 -9.48 8.44
N LEU A 173 -1.50 -9.57 7.33
CA LEU A 173 -0.24 -10.31 7.31
C LEU A 173 0.82 -9.62 8.17
N GLY A 174 0.96 -8.31 8.05
CA GLY A 174 1.92 -7.53 8.82
C GLY A 174 1.65 -7.57 10.31
N THR A 175 0.40 -7.35 10.74
CA THR A 175 0.01 -7.44 12.16
C THR A 175 0.23 -8.83 12.74
N LEU A 176 -0.07 -9.88 11.96
CA LEU A 176 0.18 -11.26 12.37
C LEU A 176 1.68 -11.52 12.56
N LEU A 177 2.51 -11.13 11.61
CA LEU A 177 3.96 -11.30 11.68
C LEU A 177 4.59 -10.52 12.84
N VAL A 178 4.16 -9.27 13.05
CA VAL A 178 4.58 -8.45 14.20
C VAL A 178 4.24 -9.15 15.51
N SER A 179 3.01 -9.65 15.64
CA SER A 179 2.56 -10.35 16.85
C SER A 179 3.37 -11.63 17.11
N ILE A 180 3.62 -12.44 16.09
CA ILE A 180 4.42 -13.65 16.23
C ILE A 180 5.85 -13.33 16.68
N VAL A 181 6.52 -12.37 16.05
CA VAL A 181 7.90 -12.01 16.38
C VAL A 181 7.98 -11.39 17.78
N THR A 182 7.05 -10.50 18.14
CA THR A 182 6.98 -9.91 19.47
C THR A 182 6.79 -10.97 20.56
N GLN A 183 5.91 -11.94 20.35
CA GLN A 183 5.69 -13.04 21.30
C GLN A 183 6.91 -13.97 21.40
N ALA A 184 7.54 -14.28 20.27
CA ALA A 184 8.68 -15.18 20.23
C ALA A 184 9.95 -14.58 20.85
N THR A 185 10.15 -13.26 20.70
CA THR A 185 11.36 -12.57 21.17
C THR A 185 11.18 -11.90 22.53
N GLY A 186 9.95 -11.70 22.97
CA GLY A 186 9.64 -10.91 24.18
C GLY A 186 9.93 -9.42 24.01
N SER A 187 10.28 -8.95 22.82
CA SER A 187 10.68 -7.56 22.56
C SER A 187 9.74 -6.91 21.52
N VAL A 188 9.10 -5.83 21.94
CA VAL A 188 8.21 -5.04 21.08
C VAL A 188 8.97 -4.42 19.92
N ASN A 189 10.19 -3.92 20.18
CA ASN A 189 11.01 -3.29 19.16
C ASN A 189 11.40 -4.25 18.04
N LEU A 190 11.71 -5.52 18.36
CA LEU A 190 12.01 -6.54 17.36
C LEU A 190 10.79 -6.93 16.53
N GLY A 191 9.60 -6.67 17.04
CA GLY A 191 8.35 -6.79 16.27
C GLY A 191 8.28 -5.90 15.03
N ALA A 192 9.10 -4.85 14.93
CA ALA A 192 9.19 -4.02 13.71
C ALA A 192 10.00 -4.69 12.57
N ILE A 193 10.78 -5.73 12.83
CA ILE A 193 11.60 -6.40 11.79
C ILE A 193 10.75 -6.95 10.62
N PRO A 194 9.64 -7.66 10.83
CA PRO A 194 8.79 -8.12 9.74
C PRO A 194 8.29 -6.99 8.84
N ILE A 195 8.00 -5.82 9.41
CA ILE A 195 7.54 -4.65 8.66
C ILE A 195 8.65 -4.19 7.71
N VAL A 196 9.89 -4.12 8.18
CA VAL A 196 11.06 -3.78 7.34
C VAL A 196 11.23 -4.81 6.22
N CYS A 197 11.09 -6.11 6.52
CA CYS A 197 11.15 -7.16 5.51
C CYS A 197 10.05 -7.02 4.44
N LEU A 198 8.81 -6.67 4.84
CA LEU A 198 7.70 -6.41 3.92
C LEU A 198 7.99 -5.22 3.00
N PHE A 199 8.53 -4.12 3.54
CA PHE A 199 8.91 -2.97 2.72
C PHE A 199 10.04 -3.29 1.74
N VAL A 200 11.10 -3.97 2.19
CA VAL A 200 12.21 -4.36 1.33
C VAL A 200 11.76 -5.32 0.23
N ALA A 201 10.96 -6.33 0.57
CA ALA A 201 10.40 -7.27 -0.40
C ALA A 201 9.46 -6.54 -1.39
N GLY A 202 8.56 -5.70 -0.86
CA GLY A 202 7.65 -4.88 -1.68
C GLY A 202 8.39 -3.95 -2.63
N LEU A 203 9.46 -3.29 -2.15
CA LEU A 203 10.31 -2.42 -2.95
C LEU A 203 11.03 -3.20 -4.07
N ALA A 204 11.61 -4.36 -3.75
CA ALA A 204 12.29 -5.21 -4.73
C ALA A 204 11.34 -5.64 -5.84
N VAL A 205 10.15 -6.14 -5.49
CA VAL A 205 9.13 -6.53 -6.46
C VAL A 205 8.62 -5.32 -7.24
N PHE A 206 8.48 -4.16 -6.61
CA PHE A 206 8.04 -2.93 -7.28
C PHE A 206 9.06 -2.44 -8.32
N ILE A 207 10.36 -2.47 -8.01
CA ILE A 207 11.43 -2.09 -8.97
C ILE A 207 11.39 -3.02 -10.20
N ILE A 208 11.21 -4.32 -9.98
CA ILE A 208 11.06 -5.29 -11.10
C ILE A 208 9.81 -4.95 -11.91
N THR A 209 8.71 -4.65 -11.25
CA THR A 209 7.44 -4.27 -11.87
C THR A 209 7.57 -3.00 -12.71
N ALA A 210 8.21 -1.96 -12.17
CA ALA A 210 8.42 -0.70 -12.86
C ALA A 210 9.26 -0.88 -14.12
N ARG A 211 10.35 -1.66 -14.04
CA ARG A 211 11.19 -2.00 -15.21
C ARG A 211 10.40 -2.77 -16.27
N TYR A 212 9.58 -3.73 -15.84
CA TYR A 212 8.76 -4.54 -16.75
C TYR A 212 7.69 -3.72 -17.47
N ASN A 213 7.04 -2.79 -16.78
CA ASN A 213 5.94 -1.98 -17.30
C ASN A 213 6.41 -0.74 -18.09
N LYS A 214 7.66 -0.31 -17.94
CA LYS A 214 8.20 0.89 -18.61
C LYS A 214 7.94 0.92 -20.13
N PRO A 215 8.20 -0.14 -20.91
CA PRO A 215 7.94 -0.12 -22.35
C PRO A 215 6.44 -0.02 -22.69
N PHE A 216 5.58 -0.62 -21.86
CA PHE A 216 4.14 -0.58 -22.05
C PHE A 216 3.59 0.82 -21.81
N ILE A 217 4.01 1.49 -20.72
CA ILE A 217 3.60 2.86 -20.40
C ILE A 217 4.07 3.84 -21.46
N ALA A 218 5.32 3.72 -21.94
CA ALA A 218 5.85 4.56 -22.99
C ALA A 218 5.11 4.41 -24.34
N GLN A 219 4.63 3.20 -24.65
CA GLN A 219 3.82 2.96 -25.84
C GLN A 219 2.42 3.57 -25.72
N SER A 220 1.80 3.47 -24.53
CA SER A 220 0.47 4.04 -24.27
C SER A 220 0.49 5.56 -24.39
N GLN A 221 1.51 6.22 -23.84
CA GLN A 221 1.68 7.68 -23.93
C GLN A 221 1.84 8.17 -25.37
N ARG A 222 2.63 7.47 -26.19
CA ARG A 222 2.79 7.85 -27.62
C ARG A 222 1.48 7.77 -28.41
N LEU A 223 0.64 6.79 -28.10
CA LEU A 223 -0.66 6.64 -28.75
C LEU A 223 -1.65 7.75 -28.33
N GLU A 224 -1.53 8.25 -27.10
CA GLU A 224 -2.31 9.40 -26.62
C GLU A 224 -1.87 10.68 -27.32
N ASP A 225 -0.56 10.93 -27.41
CA ASP A 225 0.03 12.10 -28.07
C ASP A 225 -0.26 12.14 -29.61
N GLU A 226 -0.46 10.99 -30.25
CA GLU A 226 -0.82 10.89 -31.68
C GLU A 226 -2.31 11.13 -31.95
N MET A 227 -3.15 11.10 -30.91
CA MET A 227 -4.62 11.30 -31.03
C MET A 227 -5.08 12.72 -30.65
N GLU A 228 -4.21 13.53 -30.03
CA GLU A 228 -4.43 14.96 -29.75
C GLU A 228 -3.93 15.85 -30.89
#